data_98093f34b88985bb64c378ecd14fbcaf
#
_entry.id   98093f34b88985bb64c378ecd14fbcaf
#
_cell.length_a   1.000
_cell.length_b   1.000
_cell.length_c   1.000
_cell.angle_alpha   90.00
_cell.angle_beta   90.00
_cell.angle_gamma   90.00
#
_symmetry.space_group_name_H-M   'P 1'
#
loop_
_entity.id
_entity.type
_entity.pdbx_description
1 polymer ?
#
loop_
_entity_poly.entity_id
_entity_poly.type
_entity_poly.pdbx_seq_one_letter_code
_entity_poly.pdbx_strand_id
1 'polypeptide(L)'
;MTTTHAHIIAIRRQGVIDGHQLRINGGGAGQSRYFASGKHGGPDRALAAAQRAALSLNLPATLPRGGAKTGRINRSSVSRAAGIRFEWAQFLSGPVLYVRASWVNRQGHPCSTSFSVERNGLDAALDRALAARTSCGAAMPDRPALLERLRQAYCTRPPAAN
;
A
#
# COMPACT_ATOMS: atom_id res chain seq x y z
N MET A 1 6.60 7.46 -28.10
CA MET A 1 6.52 6.78 -26.79
C MET A 1 5.65 7.62 -25.86
N THR A 2 4.47 7.13 -25.49
CA THR A 2 3.51 7.86 -24.66
C THR A 2 3.91 7.68 -23.19
N THR A 3 4.47 8.71 -22.59
CA THR A 3 4.81 8.68 -21.17
C THR A 3 3.51 8.68 -20.36
N THR A 4 3.18 7.55 -19.74
CA THR A 4 2.00 7.44 -18.90
C THR A 4 2.30 8.10 -17.54
N HIS A 5 1.70 9.27 -17.29
CA HIS A 5 1.81 9.90 -15.97
C HIS A 5 1.04 9.09 -14.92
N ALA A 6 1.72 8.70 -13.85
CA ALA A 6 1.13 7.88 -12.76
C ALA A 6 -0.05 8.55 -12.03
N HIS A 7 -0.21 9.86 -12.19
CA HIS A 7 -1.32 10.66 -11.64
C HIS A 7 -2.57 10.67 -12.52
N ILE A 8 -2.51 10.12 -13.75
CA ILE A 8 -3.61 10.14 -14.71
C ILE A 8 -4.25 8.75 -14.76
N ILE A 9 -5.55 8.70 -14.53
CA ILE A 9 -6.35 7.47 -14.52
C ILE A 9 -7.40 7.57 -15.62
N ALA A 10 -7.48 6.55 -16.48
CA ALA A 10 -8.57 6.45 -17.44
C ALA A 10 -9.88 6.08 -16.72
N ILE A 11 -10.91 6.88 -16.91
CA ILE A 11 -12.26 6.62 -16.44
C ILE A 11 -13.02 5.94 -17.57
N ARG A 12 -13.55 4.76 -17.29
CA ARG A 12 -14.32 3.99 -18.26
C ARG A 12 -15.79 3.98 -17.87
N ARG A 13 -16.66 4.09 -18.87
CA ARG A 13 -18.11 3.92 -18.73
C ARG A 13 -18.55 2.93 -19.81
N GLN A 14 -19.19 1.84 -19.41
CA GLN A 14 -19.64 0.78 -20.32
C GLN A 14 -18.49 0.25 -21.25
N GLY A 15 -17.28 0.10 -20.71
CA GLY A 15 -16.12 -0.40 -21.44
C GLY A 15 -15.37 0.65 -22.29
N VAL A 16 -15.97 1.80 -22.57
CA VAL A 16 -15.37 2.89 -23.37
C VAL A 16 -14.70 3.91 -22.46
N ILE A 17 -13.57 4.51 -22.89
CA ILE A 17 -12.90 5.57 -22.16
C ILE A 17 -13.73 6.88 -22.27
N ASP A 18 -14.40 7.21 -21.17
CA ASP A 18 -15.20 8.42 -21.00
C ASP A 18 -14.34 9.67 -20.80
N GLY A 19 -13.16 9.50 -20.22
CA GLY A 19 -12.18 10.57 -20.02
C GLY A 19 -11.01 10.16 -19.16
N HIS A 20 -10.21 11.15 -18.74
CA HIS A 20 -9.06 10.96 -17.91
C HIS A 20 -9.14 11.86 -16.66
N GLN A 21 -8.84 11.31 -15.50
CA GLN A 21 -8.78 12.04 -14.24
C GLN A 21 -7.33 12.24 -13.82
N LEU A 22 -6.90 13.48 -13.68
CA LEU A 22 -5.64 13.86 -13.06
C LEU A 22 -5.85 14.01 -11.55
N ARG A 23 -5.17 13.19 -10.75
CA ARG A 23 -5.16 13.27 -9.28
C ARG A 23 -3.97 14.09 -8.81
N ILE A 24 -4.26 15.15 -8.07
CA ILE A 24 -3.24 16.05 -7.50
C ILE A 24 -3.16 15.72 -6.01
N ASN A 25 -2.20 14.88 -5.63
CA ASN A 25 -1.96 14.53 -4.24
C ASN A 25 -1.01 15.55 -3.61
N GLY A 26 -1.54 16.50 -2.87
CA GLY A 26 -0.75 17.49 -2.13
C GLY A 26 -1.61 18.27 -1.14
N GLY A 27 -1.36 18.07 0.16
CA GLY A 27 -1.87 18.95 1.23
C GLY A 27 -3.38 18.94 1.44
N GLY A 28 -3.88 17.95 2.14
CA GLY A 28 -5.14 18.02 2.91
C GLY A 28 -6.47 17.84 2.15
N ALA A 29 -6.68 18.47 1.03
CA ALA A 29 -7.86 18.26 0.17
C ALA A 29 -7.37 17.76 -1.19
N GLY A 30 -7.49 16.46 -1.44
CA GLY A 30 -7.10 15.86 -2.72
C GLY A 30 -7.85 16.53 -3.87
N GLN A 31 -7.19 17.39 -4.62
CA GLN A 31 -7.75 17.99 -5.81
C GLN A 31 -7.63 17.01 -6.98
N SER A 32 -8.68 16.92 -7.77
CA SER A 32 -8.65 16.17 -9.02
C SER A 32 -9.25 17.01 -10.14
N ARG A 33 -8.71 16.84 -11.36
CA ARG A 33 -9.27 17.46 -12.58
C ARG A 33 -9.69 16.38 -13.54
N TYR A 34 -10.88 16.51 -14.11
CA TYR A 34 -11.41 15.57 -15.08
C TYR A 34 -11.37 16.15 -16.49
N PHE A 35 -10.90 15.37 -17.45
CA PHE A 35 -10.77 15.70 -18.86
C PHE A 35 -11.66 14.74 -19.65
N ALA A 36 -12.89 15.18 -19.95
CA ALA A 36 -13.88 14.38 -20.66
C ALA A 36 -13.48 14.16 -22.12
N SER A 37 -13.55 12.92 -22.62
CA SER A 37 -13.27 12.61 -24.02
C SER A 37 -14.14 13.41 -25.00
N GLY A 38 -15.42 13.60 -24.69
CA GLY A 38 -16.32 14.36 -25.52
C GLY A 38 -15.96 15.85 -25.64
N LYS A 39 -15.42 16.46 -24.56
CA LYS A 39 -15.00 17.89 -24.59
C LYS A 39 -13.68 18.12 -25.31
N HIS A 40 -12.82 17.09 -25.40
CA HIS A 40 -11.49 17.20 -25.98
C HIS A 40 -11.39 16.58 -27.38
N GLY A 41 -12.48 16.08 -27.95
CA GLY A 41 -12.50 15.48 -29.28
C GLY A 41 -11.87 14.09 -29.33
N GLY A 42 -12.07 13.30 -28.26
CA GLY A 42 -11.66 11.91 -28.15
C GLY A 42 -10.74 11.59 -26.95
N PRO A 43 -10.58 10.30 -26.62
CA PRO A 43 -9.83 9.85 -25.44
C PRO A 43 -8.35 10.25 -25.50
N ASP A 44 -7.72 10.18 -26.68
CA ASP A 44 -6.29 10.51 -26.83
C ASP A 44 -6.02 12.01 -26.61
N ARG A 45 -6.91 12.87 -27.12
CA ARG A 45 -6.82 14.31 -26.90
C ARG A 45 -7.10 14.69 -25.45
N ALA A 46 -8.03 14.01 -24.79
CA ALA A 46 -8.28 14.16 -23.36
C ALA A 46 -7.07 13.74 -22.53
N LEU A 47 -6.39 12.64 -22.90
CA LEU A 47 -5.14 12.21 -22.27
C LEU A 47 -4.05 13.26 -22.43
N ALA A 48 -3.83 13.77 -23.66
CA ALA A 48 -2.84 14.80 -23.93
C ALA A 48 -3.11 16.09 -23.13
N ALA A 49 -4.39 16.47 -22.97
CA ALA A 49 -4.76 17.61 -22.14
C ALA A 49 -4.46 17.38 -20.65
N ALA A 50 -4.75 16.18 -20.12
CA ALA A 50 -4.41 15.81 -18.77
C ALA A 50 -2.89 15.78 -18.52
N GLN A 51 -2.10 15.29 -19.48
CA GLN A 51 -0.63 15.29 -19.42
C GLN A 51 -0.06 16.72 -19.41
N ARG A 52 -0.55 17.62 -20.25
CA ARG A 52 -0.15 19.04 -20.24
C ARG A 52 -0.47 19.70 -18.90
N ALA A 53 -1.64 19.41 -18.32
CA ALA A 53 -1.99 19.91 -17.00
C ALA A 53 -1.09 19.35 -15.90
N ALA A 54 -0.69 18.08 -15.98
CA ALA A 54 0.25 17.47 -15.03
C ALA A 54 1.64 18.14 -15.11
N LEU A 55 2.11 18.45 -16.32
CA LEU A 55 3.39 19.16 -16.55
C LEU A 55 3.33 20.59 -16.02
N SER A 56 2.24 21.31 -16.26
CA SER A 56 2.07 22.70 -15.77
C SER A 56 2.04 22.80 -14.24
N LEU A 57 1.71 21.71 -13.56
CA LEU A 57 1.72 21.60 -12.10
C LEU A 57 3.03 21.02 -11.55
N ASN A 58 4.05 20.86 -12.40
CA ASN A 58 5.33 20.22 -12.04
C ASN A 58 5.15 18.86 -11.37
N LEU A 59 4.09 18.14 -11.71
CA LEU A 59 3.87 16.81 -11.16
C LEU A 59 4.88 15.84 -11.80
N PRO A 60 5.59 15.03 -11.00
CA PRO A 60 6.57 14.10 -11.55
C PRO A 60 5.90 13.12 -12.51
N ALA A 61 6.54 12.80 -13.62
CA ALA A 61 6.05 11.88 -14.65
C ALA A 61 5.74 10.48 -14.10
N THR A 62 6.52 10.07 -13.12
CA THR A 62 6.24 8.91 -12.28
C THR A 62 5.96 9.44 -10.87
N LEU A 63 4.81 9.06 -10.29
CA LEU A 63 4.81 8.97 -8.83
C LEU A 63 6.06 8.15 -8.51
N PRO A 64 6.90 8.59 -7.55
CA PRO A 64 7.73 7.62 -6.85
C PRO A 64 6.69 6.60 -6.36
N ARG A 65 6.55 5.48 -7.09
CA ARG A 65 5.64 4.39 -6.73
C ARG A 65 6.06 4.03 -5.34
N GLY A 66 5.24 4.54 -4.42
CA GLY A 66 5.48 4.58 -3.03
C GLY A 66 6.82 3.95 -2.71
N GLY A 67 7.90 4.75 -2.86
CA GLY A 67 9.11 4.36 -2.21
C GLY A 67 8.60 3.95 -0.89
N ALA A 68 8.67 2.72 -0.60
CA ALA A 68 7.86 2.07 0.39
C ALA A 68 7.49 3.16 1.36
N LYS A 69 6.21 3.32 1.75
CA LYS A 69 5.85 4.21 2.85
C LYS A 69 6.60 3.68 4.06
N THR A 70 7.88 3.51 3.87
CA THR A 70 8.87 2.78 4.64
C THR A 70 9.11 3.44 5.98
N GLY A 71 8.53 4.59 6.19
CA GLY A 71 8.55 5.24 7.50
C GLY A 71 7.16 5.61 8.01
N ARG A 72 6.09 5.44 7.22
CA ARG A 72 4.76 5.85 7.69
C ARG A 72 4.14 4.74 8.53
N ILE A 73 4.12 4.97 9.83
CA ILE A 73 3.35 4.14 10.77
C ILE A 73 1.87 4.46 10.54
N ASN A 74 1.07 3.45 10.20
CA ASN A 74 -0.38 3.61 10.20
C ASN A 74 -0.84 3.74 11.67
N ARG A 75 -1.52 4.86 12.01
CA ARG A 75 -2.00 5.14 13.38
C ARG A 75 -2.94 4.06 13.92
N SER A 76 -3.67 3.38 13.02
CA SER A 76 -4.56 2.26 13.38
C SER A 76 -3.85 0.89 13.45
N SER A 77 -2.56 0.82 13.13
CA SER A 77 -1.82 -0.44 13.19
C SER A 77 -1.47 -0.80 14.62
N VAL A 78 -1.90 -1.97 15.07
CA VAL A 78 -1.57 -2.51 16.40
C VAL A 78 -0.06 -2.65 16.59
N SER A 79 0.68 -3.01 15.55
CA SER A 79 2.15 -3.13 15.60
C SER A 79 2.86 -1.79 15.78
N ARG A 80 2.23 -0.67 15.36
CA ARG A 80 2.85 0.66 15.29
C ARG A 80 4.23 0.70 14.64
N ALA A 81 4.49 -0.24 13.73
CA ALA A 81 5.73 -0.31 12.97
C ALA A 81 5.44 -0.28 11.47
N ALA A 82 6.24 0.49 10.74
CA ALA A 82 6.09 0.56 9.29
C ALA A 82 6.37 -0.81 8.67
N GLY A 83 5.43 -1.30 7.84
CA GLY A 83 5.57 -2.55 7.10
C GLY A 83 5.50 -3.84 7.92
N ILE A 84 5.20 -3.77 9.21
CA ILE A 84 4.84 -4.93 10.04
C ILE A 84 3.38 -4.79 10.45
N ARG A 85 2.60 -5.86 10.30
CA ARG A 85 1.20 -5.91 10.74
C ARG A 85 0.95 -7.21 11.51
N PHE A 86 0.05 -7.13 12.47
CA PHE A 86 -0.53 -8.27 13.16
C PHE A 86 -1.96 -8.42 12.66
N GLU A 87 -2.26 -9.54 12.01
CA GLU A 87 -3.55 -9.79 11.35
C GLU A 87 -4.14 -11.11 11.82
N TRP A 88 -5.38 -11.07 12.32
CA TRP A 88 -6.17 -12.26 12.58
C TRP A 88 -6.85 -12.72 11.29
N ALA A 89 -6.64 -13.98 10.91
CA ALA A 89 -7.35 -14.64 9.83
C ALA A 89 -8.31 -15.67 10.41
N GLN A 90 -9.55 -15.68 9.95
CA GLN A 90 -10.55 -16.65 10.36
C GLN A 90 -10.47 -17.89 9.46
N PHE A 91 -10.42 -19.07 10.09
CA PHE A 91 -10.47 -20.37 9.44
C PHE A 91 -11.55 -21.23 10.10
N LEU A 92 -11.94 -22.32 9.47
CA LEU A 92 -12.87 -23.30 10.06
C LEU A 92 -12.35 -23.86 11.40
N SER A 93 -11.03 -23.98 11.56
CA SER A 93 -10.35 -24.38 12.80
C SER A 93 -10.26 -23.28 13.86
N GLY A 94 -10.76 -22.08 13.57
CA GLY A 94 -10.70 -20.91 14.42
C GLY A 94 -9.74 -19.82 13.94
N PRO A 95 -9.65 -18.70 14.68
CA PRO A 95 -8.79 -17.57 14.33
C PRO A 95 -7.31 -17.89 14.54
N VAL A 96 -6.50 -17.51 13.55
CA VAL A 96 -5.04 -17.66 13.55
C VAL A 96 -4.39 -16.29 13.42
N LEU A 97 -3.43 -15.98 14.31
CA LEU A 97 -2.67 -14.73 14.24
C LEU A 97 -1.48 -14.85 13.31
N TYR A 98 -1.33 -13.87 12.42
CA TYR A 98 -0.20 -13.74 11.52
C TYR A 98 0.60 -12.48 11.80
N VAL A 99 1.93 -12.60 11.74
CA VAL A 99 2.84 -11.48 11.61
C VAL A 99 3.14 -11.30 10.12
N ARG A 100 2.67 -10.21 9.54
CA ARG A 100 2.85 -9.89 8.13
C ARG A 100 3.91 -8.82 7.95
N ALA A 101 4.91 -9.11 7.13
CA ALA A 101 5.90 -8.16 6.64
C ALA A 101 5.54 -7.69 5.24
N SER A 102 5.66 -6.38 4.97
CA SER A 102 5.45 -5.77 3.66
C SER A 102 6.62 -4.86 3.30
N TRP A 103 7.07 -4.93 2.07
CA TRP A 103 8.16 -4.11 1.54
C TRP A 103 7.97 -3.86 0.05
N VAL A 104 8.85 -3.05 -0.53
CA VAL A 104 8.96 -2.88 -1.96
C VAL A 104 10.30 -3.46 -2.40
N ASN A 105 10.30 -4.32 -3.40
CA ASN A 105 11.54 -4.90 -3.92
C ASN A 105 12.34 -3.87 -4.73
N ARG A 106 13.56 -4.24 -5.16
CA ARG A 106 14.45 -3.36 -5.93
C ARG A 106 13.86 -2.90 -7.27
N GLN A 107 12.89 -3.65 -7.81
CA GLN A 107 12.16 -3.30 -9.04
C GLN A 107 10.96 -2.39 -8.79
N GLY A 108 10.70 -1.98 -7.55
CA GLY A 108 9.58 -1.11 -7.19
C GLY A 108 8.24 -1.86 -7.03
N HIS A 109 8.24 -3.19 -6.99
CA HIS A 109 7.01 -3.97 -6.79
C HIS A 109 6.72 -4.19 -5.30
N PRO A 110 5.44 -4.07 -4.88
CA PRO A 110 5.04 -4.38 -3.52
C PRO A 110 5.12 -5.90 -3.28
N CYS A 111 5.79 -6.27 -2.21
CA CYS A 111 5.93 -7.65 -1.75
C CYS A 111 5.41 -7.78 -0.32
N SER A 112 4.93 -8.95 0.04
CA SER A 112 4.57 -9.25 1.42
C SER A 112 4.71 -10.74 1.71
N THR A 113 4.96 -11.07 2.96
CA THR A 113 4.94 -12.44 3.48
C THR A 113 4.30 -12.46 4.86
N SER A 114 3.74 -13.60 5.25
CA SER A 114 3.04 -13.76 6.52
C SER A 114 3.53 -15.01 7.24
N PHE A 115 3.71 -14.91 8.55
CA PHE A 115 4.15 -16.00 9.40
C PHE A 115 3.11 -16.25 10.49
N SER A 116 2.54 -17.47 10.54
CA SER A 116 1.58 -17.87 11.56
C SER A 116 2.26 -17.96 12.92
N VAL A 117 1.64 -17.36 13.93
CA VAL A 117 2.10 -17.42 15.32
C VAL A 117 1.89 -18.83 15.89
N GLU A 118 0.81 -19.50 15.51
CA GLU A 118 0.50 -20.85 15.99
C GLU A 118 1.52 -21.90 15.51
N ARG A 119 2.07 -21.70 14.30
CA ARG A 119 3.07 -22.62 13.72
C ARG A 119 4.49 -22.32 14.15
N ASN A 120 4.81 -21.06 14.39
CA ASN A 120 6.20 -20.64 14.62
C ASN A 120 6.47 -20.20 16.07
N GLY A 121 5.45 -19.93 16.85
CA GLY A 121 5.57 -19.19 18.10
C GLY A 121 5.71 -17.67 17.87
N LEU A 122 5.47 -16.89 18.93
CA LEU A 122 5.46 -15.42 18.88
C LEU A 122 6.82 -14.84 18.43
N ASP A 123 7.89 -15.29 19.06
CA ASP A 123 9.24 -14.79 18.79
C ASP A 123 9.71 -15.13 17.37
N ALA A 124 9.61 -16.40 16.96
CA ALA A 124 10.08 -16.82 15.65
C ALA A 124 9.23 -16.26 14.50
N ALA A 125 7.91 -16.10 14.69
CA ALA A 125 7.06 -15.45 13.69
C ALA A 125 7.47 -13.98 13.47
N LEU A 126 7.76 -13.26 14.56
CA LEU A 126 8.25 -11.89 14.50
C LEU A 126 9.63 -11.81 13.85
N ASP A 127 10.57 -12.66 14.27
CA ASP A 127 11.95 -12.66 13.74
C ASP A 127 12.00 -12.94 12.24
N ARG A 128 11.21 -13.91 11.77
CA ARG A 128 11.08 -14.20 10.34
C ARG A 128 10.51 -13.02 9.55
N ALA A 129 9.50 -12.33 10.10
CA ALA A 129 8.92 -11.15 9.48
C ALA A 129 9.92 -9.98 9.42
N LEU A 130 10.69 -9.76 10.48
CA LEU A 130 11.75 -8.77 10.54
C LEU A 130 12.87 -9.09 9.55
N ALA A 131 13.34 -10.34 9.50
CA ALA A 131 14.38 -10.80 8.58
C ALA A 131 13.95 -10.60 7.11
N ALA A 132 12.71 -10.97 6.75
CA ALA A 132 12.19 -10.77 5.41
C ALA A 132 12.19 -9.29 4.99
N ARG A 133 11.97 -8.38 5.94
CA ARG A 133 11.95 -6.95 5.70
C ARG A 133 13.35 -6.34 5.64
N THR A 134 14.26 -6.74 6.54
CA THR A 134 15.63 -6.23 6.58
C THR A 134 16.48 -6.70 5.40
N SER A 135 16.20 -7.89 4.87
CA SER A 135 16.86 -8.38 3.65
C SER A 135 16.62 -7.46 2.43
N CYS A 136 15.61 -6.60 2.49
CA CYS A 136 15.28 -5.63 1.46
C CYS A 136 15.80 -4.20 1.78
N GLY A 137 16.68 -4.05 2.78
CA GLY A 137 17.29 -2.78 3.15
C GLY A 137 16.41 -1.86 4.01
N ALA A 138 15.29 -2.36 4.54
CA ALA A 138 14.48 -1.57 5.46
C ALA A 138 15.13 -1.49 6.85
N ALA A 139 15.00 -0.34 7.52
CA ALA A 139 15.48 -0.18 8.89
C ALA A 139 14.80 -1.20 9.83
N MET A 140 15.57 -1.74 10.75
CA MET A 140 15.08 -2.65 11.79
C MET A 140 14.24 -1.86 12.80
N PRO A 141 12.97 -2.21 13.02
CA PRO A 141 12.19 -1.60 14.08
C PRO A 141 12.61 -2.15 15.45
N ASP A 142 12.16 -1.47 16.51
CA ASP A 142 12.37 -1.91 17.89
C ASP A 142 11.69 -3.27 18.14
N ARG A 143 12.47 -4.34 18.12
CA ARG A 143 12.00 -5.72 18.28
C ARG A 143 11.34 -5.97 19.63
N PRO A 144 11.94 -5.57 20.79
CA PRO A 144 11.30 -5.73 22.10
C PRO A 144 9.92 -5.11 22.18
N ALA A 145 9.77 -3.86 21.74
CA ALA A 145 8.47 -3.19 21.73
C ALA A 145 7.47 -3.86 20.78
N LEU A 146 7.91 -4.40 19.65
CA LEU A 146 7.04 -5.17 18.74
C LEU A 146 6.59 -6.49 19.35
N LEU A 147 7.48 -7.21 20.02
CA LEU A 147 7.18 -8.48 20.64
C LEU A 147 6.12 -8.30 21.76
N GLU A 148 6.25 -7.25 22.55
CA GLU A 148 5.28 -6.95 23.59
C GLU A 148 3.89 -6.65 23.00
N ARG A 149 3.82 -5.86 21.94
CA ARG A 149 2.55 -5.59 21.23
C ARG A 149 1.97 -6.84 20.57
N LEU A 150 2.83 -7.73 20.06
CA LEU A 150 2.40 -8.99 19.48
C LEU A 150 1.79 -9.91 20.56
N ARG A 151 2.39 -9.96 21.77
CA ARG A 151 1.84 -10.67 22.93
C ARG A 151 0.48 -10.12 23.33
N GLN A 152 0.34 -8.80 23.42
CA GLN A 152 -0.93 -8.16 23.71
C GLN A 152 -1.99 -8.48 22.63
N ALA A 153 -1.61 -8.42 21.35
CA ALA A 153 -2.50 -8.79 20.25
C ALA A 153 -2.92 -10.26 20.29
N TYR A 154 -2.02 -11.14 20.71
CA TYR A 154 -2.32 -12.57 20.87
C TYR A 154 -3.30 -12.85 22.02
N CYS A 155 -3.17 -12.12 23.14
CA CYS A 155 -4.09 -12.20 24.26
C CYS A 155 -5.51 -11.70 23.94
N THR A 156 -5.66 -10.82 22.92
CA THR A 156 -6.95 -10.29 22.47
C THR A 156 -7.58 -11.12 21.34
N ARG A 157 -7.40 -12.43 21.38
CA ARG A 157 -7.91 -13.35 20.35
C ARG A 157 -9.40 -13.14 20.10
N PRO A 158 -9.83 -12.88 18.84
CA PRO A 158 -11.25 -12.77 18.52
C PRO A 158 -11.95 -14.13 18.72
N PRO A 159 -13.25 -14.14 19.02
CA PRO A 159 -14.02 -15.37 19.09
C PRO A 159 -13.99 -16.09 17.71
N ALA A 160 -14.13 -17.42 17.74
CA ALA A 160 -14.34 -18.17 16.52
C ALA A 160 -15.64 -17.68 15.85
N ALA A 161 -15.62 -17.51 14.53
CA ALA A 161 -16.84 -17.23 13.79
C ALA A 161 -17.72 -18.50 13.83
N ASN A 162 -18.95 -18.35 14.31
CA ASN A 162 -19.96 -19.39 14.25
C ASN A 162 -20.44 -19.60 12.82
#